data_0a29f3bcd4aec34b83d03d4afadfcf3a
#
_entry.id   0a29f3bcd4aec34b83d03d4afadfcf3a
#
_cell.length_a   1.000
_cell.length_b   1.000
_cell.length_c   1.000
_cell.angle_alpha   90.00
_cell.angle_beta   90.00
_cell.angle_gamma   90.00
#
_symmetry.space_group_name_H-M   'P 1'
#
loop_
_entity.id
_entity.type
_entity.pdbx_description
1 polymer ?
#
loop_
_entity_poly.entity_id
_entity_poly.type
_entity_poly.pdbx_seq_one_letter_code
_entity_poly.pdbx_strand_id
1 'polypeptide(L)'
;MTGFMKGAMILTVAGLLVKVIGAISKVIVARILGGEGVGLYQMAYSLYQLIISIGAAGLPVAISIMIARKVGQEDFRGARHIFKVALTTMGIIGVLLSIGFYLAIPYVIEVGLITDSRAEGALLAVAPAIGIVSLLACFRGYFQGFQNMLPTGISQVCEQLGRVLVMVGAAIYFLPQGIELASSRAALSSVIGVGLGLVVLLYYYGRESKLEGQVYSLESPSKIIQELIVLALPVALANIMIPLIGAIDLWLVPQQLMLSGYGKEEATTAFGYLTGMATSLISLPVIVTMSLATSLVPAISRLHRERDQEEIHHRMRTALRMTNIVTIPAFVGLCVLATPISQMMFNTPNAGGAIAVLSASIWLLGVQQVTTGALQGLGHTAIPMFTLLLGAILKILLNLYLTPQWGIEGAAWATNVDFGIAAIANVYILYRSTSFQVSFIEIGKILFSSLAM
;
A
#
# COMPACT_ATOMS: atom_id res chain seq x y z
N MET A 1 25.79 15.97 7.86
CA MET A 1 24.88 15.13 7.06
C MET A 1 24.66 15.83 5.73
N THR A 2 24.91 15.18 4.62
CA THR A 2 24.65 15.73 3.28
C THR A 2 23.14 16.01 3.12
N GLY A 3 22.77 17.02 2.35
CA GLY A 3 21.35 17.41 2.15
C GLY A 3 20.45 16.24 1.72
N PHE A 4 20.99 15.30 0.95
CA PHE A 4 20.32 14.07 0.53
C PHE A 4 19.94 13.16 1.71
N MET A 5 20.85 12.93 2.67
CA MET A 5 20.56 12.11 3.85
C MET A 5 19.47 12.73 4.73
N LYS A 6 19.49 14.04 4.88
CA LYS A 6 18.44 14.78 5.63
C LYS A 6 17.09 14.63 4.94
N GLY A 7 17.04 14.74 3.62
CA GLY A 7 15.80 14.57 2.84
C GLY A 7 15.25 13.16 2.92
N ALA A 8 16.09 12.13 2.77
CA ALA A 8 15.68 10.74 2.90
C ALA A 8 15.11 10.43 4.29
N MET A 9 15.74 10.97 5.34
CA MET A 9 15.26 10.80 6.73
C MET A 9 13.89 11.45 6.94
N ILE A 10 13.66 12.66 6.39
CA ILE A 10 12.33 13.33 6.47
C ILE A 10 11.24 12.46 5.86
N LEU A 11 11.45 11.92 4.65
CA LEU A 11 10.45 11.05 4.00
C LEU A 11 10.23 9.74 4.76
N THR A 12 11.30 9.15 5.31
CA THR A 12 11.19 7.92 6.09
C THR A 12 10.36 8.15 7.37
N VAL A 13 10.67 9.20 8.11
CA VAL A 13 9.93 9.54 9.34
C VAL A 13 8.48 9.89 9.01
N ALA A 14 8.23 10.73 8.00
CA ALA A 14 6.88 11.07 7.58
C ALA A 14 6.10 9.83 7.14
N GLY A 15 6.69 8.94 6.33
CA GLY A 15 6.08 7.69 5.89
C GLY A 15 5.75 6.75 7.06
N LEU A 16 6.63 6.64 8.05
CA LEU A 16 6.39 5.84 9.25
C LEU A 16 5.21 6.41 10.07
N LEU A 17 5.21 7.72 10.32
CA LEU A 17 4.13 8.40 11.03
C LEU A 17 2.78 8.20 10.33
N VAL A 18 2.73 8.39 9.01
CA VAL A 18 1.52 8.17 8.20
C VAL A 18 0.98 6.75 8.34
N LYS A 19 1.86 5.74 8.33
CA LYS A 19 1.45 4.34 8.49
C LYS A 19 0.91 4.02 9.88
N VAL A 20 1.59 4.51 10.91
CA VAL A 20 1.13 4.33 12.31
C VAL A 20 -0.22 5.00 12.52
N ILE A 21 -0.35 6.27 12.13
CA ILE A 21 -1.63 7.00 12.22
C ILE A 21 -2.72 6.28 11.42
N GLY A 22 -2.40 5.80 10.21
CA GLY A 22 -3.32 5.05 9.37
C GLY A 22 -3.79 3.74 9.98
N ALA A 23 -2.89 2.98 10.59
CA ALA A 23 -3.23 1.72 11.25
C ALA A 23 -4.14 1.95 12.48
N ILE A 24 -3.80 2.93 13.32
CA ILE A 24 -4.62 3.28 14.49
C ILE A 24 -6.02 3.75 14.05
N SER A 25 -6.10 4.58 13.01
CA SER A 25 -7.38 5.08 12.51
C SER A 25 -8.29 3.99 11.98
N LYS A 26 -7.74 2.98 11.32
CA LYS A 26 -8.50 1.81 10.85
C LYS A 26 -9.13 1.04 12.01
N VAL A 27 -8.40 0.85 13.11
CA VAL A 27 -8.93 0.21 14.33
C VAL A 27 -10.08 1.03 14.91
N ILE A 28 -9.91 2.35 15.02
CA ILE A 28 -10.95 3.25 15.57
C ILE A 28 -12.21 3.17 14.70
N VAL A 29 -12.07 3.29 13.40
CA VAL A 29 -13.22 3.25 12.47
C VAL A 29 -13.87 1.88 12.46
N ALA A 30 -13.10 0.79 12.50
CA ALA A 30 -13.64 -0.56 12.58
C ALA A 30 -14.44 -0.80 13.87
N ARG A 31 -14.04 -0.17 14.98
CA ARG A 31 -14.79 -0.20 16.24
C ARG A 31 -16.11 0.59 16.17
N ILE A 32 -16.13 1.69 15.41
CA ILE A 32 -17.32 2.56 15.27
C ILE A 32 -18.32 1.95 14.27
N LEU A 33 -17.85 1.59 13.07
CA LEU A 33 -18.71 1.13 11.97
C LEU A 33 -19.04 -0.36 12.05
N GLY A 34 -18.33 -1.14 12.91
CA GLY A 34 -18.49 -2.59 12.92
C GLY A 34 -18.00 -3.26 11.62
N GLY A 35 -18.22 -4.58 11.52
CA GLY A 35 -17.79 -5.36 10.35
C GLY A 35 -18.49 -4.94 9.07
N GLU A 36 -19.80 -4.70 9.14
CA GLU A 36 -20.63 -4.32 7.99
C GLU A 36 -20.21 -2.99 7.37
N GLY A 37 -20.13 -1.93 8.17
CA GLY A 37 -19.76 -0.62 7.66
C GLY A 37 -18.31 -0.57 7.17
N VAL A 38 -17.40 -1.29 7.83
CA VAL A 38 -16.02 -1.44 7.34
C VAL A 38 -15.98 -2.24 6.05
N GLY A 39 -16.84 -3.26 5.89
CA GLY A 39 -16.98 -4.03 4.65
C GLY A 39 -17.37 -3.14 3.47
N LEU A 40 -18.42 -2.33 3.63
CA LEU A 40 -18.86 -1.36 2.61
C LEU A 40 -17.76 -0.35 2.27
N TYR A 41 -17.07 0.20 3.28
CA TYR A 41 -15.94 1.09 3.08
C TYR A 41 -14.78 0.42 2.33
N GLN A 42 -14.42 -0.81 2.70
CA GLN A 42 -13.31 -1.54 2.10
C GLN A 42 -13.59 -1.95 0.66
N MET A 43 -14.83 -2.23 0.29
CA MET A 43 -15.21 -2.48 -1.10
C MET A 43 -14.85 -1.28 -1.99
N ALA A 44 -15.20 -0.07 -1.57
CA ALA A 44 -14.86 1.14 -2.30
C ALA A 44 -13.35 1.44 -2.27
N TYR A 45 -12.72 1.26 -1.11
CA TYR A 45 -11.32 1.59 -0.91
C TYR A 45 -10.37 0.65 -1.69
N SER A 46 -10.67 -0.64 -1.80
CA SER A 46 -9.87 -1.60 -2.56
C SER A 46 -9.83 -1.26 -4.04
N LEU A 47 -10.97 -0.91 -4.62
CA LEU A 47 -11.06 -0.51 -6.03
C LEU A 47 -10.35 0.83 -6.29
N TYR A 48 -10.55 1.80 -5.41
CA TYR A 48 -9.84 3.08 -5.43
C TYR A 48 -8.32 2.88 -5.40
N GLN A 49 -7.80 2.05 -4.50
CA GLN A 49 -6.37 1.75 -4.39
C GLN A 49 -5.82 1.11 -5.65
N LEU A 50 -6.56 0.22 -6.29
CA LEU A 50 -6.15 -0.38 -7.55
C LEU A 50 -6.00 0.69 -8.65
N ILE A 51 -7.01 1.55 -8.81
CA ILE A 51 -7.01 2.58 -9.86
C ILE A 51 -5.91 3.60 -9.67
N ILE A 52 -5.68 4.09 -8.45
CA ILE A 52 -4.59 5.03 -8.19
C ILE A 52 -3.20 4.39 -8.39
N SER A 53 -3.07 3.09 -8.14
CA SER A 53 -1.82 2.39 -8.38
C SER A 53 -1.50 2.27 -9.88
N ILE A 54 -2.53 2.15 -10.71
CA ILE A 54 -2.36 2.20 -12.18
C ILE A 54 -2.01 3.62 -12.64
N GLY A 55 -2.74 4.62 -12.15
CA GLY A 55 -2.68 5.98 -12.69
C GLY A 55 -1.60 6.88 -12.09
N ALA A 56 -1.15 6.64 -10.86
CA ALA A 56 -0.34 7.60 -10.13
C ALA A 56 0.93 7.03 -9.46
N ALA A 57 1.05 5.73 -9.25
CA ALA A 57 2.08 5.16 -8.39
C ALA A 57 3.53 5.38 -8.87
N GLY A 58 3.77 5.39 -10.17
CA GLY A 58 5.11 5.61 -10.76
C GLY A 58 5.47 7.08 -11.01
N LEU A 59 4.47 7.97 -10.98
CA LEU A 59 4.64 9.37 -11.40
C LEU A 59 5.64 10.18 -10.58
N PRO A 60 5.61 10.14 -9.23
CA PRO A 60 6.55 10.94 -8.44
C PRO A 60 7.99 10.57 -8.73
N VAL A 61 8.28 9.29 -8.94
CA VAL A 61 9.62 8.78 -9.24
C VAL A 61 10.08 9.23 -10.62
N ALA A 62 9.24 9.04 -11.65
CA ALA A 62 9.56 9.42 -13.02
C ALA A 62 9.81 10.93 -13.13
N ILE A 63 8.90 11.74 -12.60
CA ILE A 63 9.02 13.21 -12.62
C ILE A 63 10.26 13.66 -11.85
N SER A 64 10.54 13.05 -10.68
CA SER A 64 11.71 13.43 -9.88
C SER A 64 13.03 13.13 -10.59
N ILE A 65 13.13 12.01 -11.32
CA ILE A 65 14.31 11.66 -12.12
C ILE A 65 14.52 12.66 -13.26
N MET A 66 13.46 12.97 -14.01
CA MET A 66 13.54 13.90 -15.13
C MET A 66 13.91 15.32 -14.68
N ILE A 67 13.29 15.80 -13.61
CA ILE A 67 13.58 17.11 -13.04
C ILE A 67 14.99 17.16 -12.44
N ALA A 68 15.40 16.14 -11.67
CA ALA A 68 16.74 16.11 -11.08
C ALA A 68 17.85 16.15 -12.14
N ARG A 69 17.63 15.51 -13.30
CA ARG A 69 18.55 15.57 -14.44
C ARG A 69 18.70 16.99 -14.97
N LYS A 70 17.58 17.73 -15.12
CA LYS A 70 17.60 19.13 -15.57
C LYS A 70 18.22 20.07 -14.54
N VAL A 71 17.89 19.89 -13.27
CA VAL A 71 18.47 20.65 -12.15
C VAL A 71 19.99 20.45 -12.06
N GLY A 72 20.47 19.21 -12.27
CA GLY A 72 21.91 18.93 -12.32
C GLY A 72 22.64 19.58 -13.49
N GLN A 73 21.93 20.02 -14.53
CA GLN A 73 22.41 20.79 -15.67
C GLN A 73 22.17 22.30 -15.52
N GLU A 74 21.67 22.74 -14.37
CA GLU A 74 21.24 24.14 -14.11
C GLU A 74 20.11 24.62 -15.05
N ASP A 75 19.41 23.70 -15.75
CA ASP A 75 18.29 23.99 -16.64
C ASP A 75 16.98 24.07 -15.85
N PHE A 76 16.81 25.09 -15.02
CA PHE A 76 15.61 25.27 -14.21
C PHE A 76 14.37 25.58 -15.04
N ARG A 77 14.52 26.14 -16.26
CA ARG A 77 13.40 26.34 -17.19
C ARG A 77 12.91 25.02 -17.77
N GLY A 78 13.84 24.16 -18.18
CA GLY A 78 13.52 22.80 -18.63
C GLY A 78 12.85 21.97 -17.54
N ALA A 79 13.34 22.05 -16.30
CA ALA A 79 12.72 21.38 -15.15
C ALA A 79 11.26 21.81 -14.93
N ARG A 80 10.98 23.13 -14.99
CA ARG A 80 9.61 23.67 -14.88
C ARG A 80 8.75 23.31 -16.10
N HIS A 81 9.34 23.24 -17.28
CA HIS A 81 8.61 22.81 -18.49
C HIS A 81 8.18 21.35 -18.37
N ILE A 82 9.07 20.45 -17.95
CA ILE A 82 8.75 19.04 -17.66
C ILE A 82 7.60 18.97 -16.65
N PHE A 83 7.69 19.70 -15.54
CA PHE A 83 6.62 19.73 -14.53
C PHE A 83 5.28 20.19 -15.10
N LYS A 84 5.26 21.28 -15.89
CA LYS A 84 4.01 21.78 -16.50
C LYS A 84 3.40 20.76 -17.46
N VAL A 85 4.21 20.15 -18.33
CA VAL A 85 3.75 19.10 -19.25
C VAL A 85 3.19 17.90 -18.46
N ALA A 86 3.93 17.42 -17.44
CA ALA A 86 3.49 16.33 -16.59
C ALA A 86 2.19 16.69 -15.85
N LEU A 87 2.09 17.88 -15.25
CA LEU A 87 0.92 18.33 -14.51
C LEU A 87 -0.32 18.42 -15.40
N THR A 88 -0.18 18.99 -16.61
CA THR A 88 -1.30 19.10 -17.56
C THR A 88 -1.75 17.73 -18.05
N THR A 89 -0.80 16.89 -18.50
CA THR A 89 -1.12 15.58 -19.05
C THR A 89 -1.73 14.66 -17.97
N MET A 90 -1.10 14.60 -16.82
CA MET A 90 -1.58 13.74 -15.72
C MET A 90 -2.83 14.30 -15.05
N GLY A 91 -3.01 15.62 -15.05
CA GLY A 91 -4.26 16.25 -14.63
C GLY A 91 -5.42 15.85 -15.53
N ILE A 92 -5.24 15.90 -16.85
CA ILE A 92 -6.27 15.44 -17.82
C ILE A 92 -6.55 13.95 -17.63
N ILE A 93 -5.51 13.11 -17.59
CA ILE A 93 -5.67 11.66 -17.38
C ILE A 93 -6.37 11.37 -16.05
N GLY A 94 -5.97 12.04 -14.98
CA GLY A 94 -6.58 11.89 -13.66
C GLY A 94 -8.06 12.26 -13.63
N VAL A 95 -8.44 13.34 -14.29
CA VAL A 95 -9.85 13.75 -14.43
C VAL A 95 -10.62 12.72 -15.27
N LEU A 96 -10.07 12.28 -16.40
CA LEU A 96 -10.70 11.25 -17.24
C LEU A 96 -10.87 9.92 -16.49
N LEU A 97 -9.87 9.50 -15.72
CA LEU A 97 -9.96 8.29 -14.88
C LEU A 97 -11.01 8.47 -13.77
N SER A 98 -11.08 9.65 -13.15
CA SER A 98 -12.08 9.97 -12.12
C SER A 98 -13.50 9.90 -12.68
N ILE A 99 -13.75 10.55 -13.84
CA ILE A 99 -15.04 10.54 -14.53
C ILE A 99 -15.36 9.12 -15.03
N GLY A 100 -14.38 8.45 -15.66
CA GLY A 100 -14.54 7.08 -16.13
C GLY A 100 -14.91 6.11 -15.01
N PHE A 101 -14.24 6.23 -13.86
CA PHE A 101 -14.58 5.44 -12.68
C PHE A 101 -15.99 5.76 -12.17
N TYR A 102 -16.33 7.04 -12.04
CA TYR A 102 -17.66 7.47 -11.61
C TYR A 102 -18.77 6.89 -12.52
N LEU A 103 -18.59 6.95 -13.83
CA LEU A 103 -19.54 6.41 -14.80
C LEU A 103 -19.55 4.86 -14.84
N ALA A 104 -18.46 4.22 -14.47
CA ALA A 104 -18.38 2.76 -14.44
C ALA A 104 -19.04 2.12 -13.20
N ILE A 105 -19.29 2.89 -12.13
CA ILE A 105 -19.81 2.36 -10.86
C ILE A 105 -21.11 1.56 -11.04
N PRO A 106 -22.16 2.05 -11.73
CA PRO A 106 -23.39 1.28 -11.94
C PRO A 106 -23.12 -0.05 -12.64
N TYR A 107 -22.28 -0.04 -13.67
CA TYR A 107 -21.90 -1.24 -14.42
C TYR A 107 -21.12 -2.26 -13.58
N VAL A 108 -20.19 -1.79 -12.74
CA VAL A 108 -19.39 -2.64 -11.83
C VAL A 108 -20.29 -3.35 -10.81
N ILE A 109 -21.37 -2.69 -10.35
CA ILE A 109 -22.37 -3.29 -9.46
C ILE A 109 -23.27 -4.28 -10.22
N GLU A 110 -23.73 -3.91 -11.42
CA GLU A 110 -24.61 -4.75 -12.24
C GLU A 110 -23.93 -6.08 -12.66
N VAL A 111 -22.66 -6.03 -13.04
CA VAL A 111 -21.84 -7.21 -13.38
C VAL A 111 -21.50 -8.06 -12.14
N GLY A 112 -21.78 -7.57 -10.93
CA GLY A 112 -21.54 -8.30 -9.68
C GLY A 112 -20.07 -8.31 -9.24
N LEU A 113 -19.23 -7.40 -9.76
CA LEU A 113 -17.86 -7.21 -9.26
C LEU A 113 -17.89 -6.68 -7.81
N ILE A 114 -18.91 -5.89 -7.49
CA ILE A 114 -19.27 -5.49 -6.14
C ILE A 114 -20.62 -6.12 -5.81
N THR A 115 -20.59 -7.01 -4.85
CA THR A 115 -21.77 -7.82 -4.49
C THR A 115 -22.83 -7.06 -3.72
N ASP A 116 -22.43 -6.02 -2.96
CA ASP A 116 -23.34 -5.22 -2.15
C ASP A 116 -23.53 -3.82 -2.74
N SER A 117 -24.71 -3.57 -3.31
CA SER A 117 -25.07 -2.27 -3.92
C SER A 117 -25.04 -1.09 -2.93
N ARG A 118 -25.13 -1.33 -1.62
CA ARG A 118 -25.01 -0.30 -0.58
C ARG A 118 -23.61 0.35 -0.55
N ALA A 119 -22.58 -0.29 -1.15
CA ALA A 119 -21.26 0.30 -1.33
C ALA A 119 -21.22 1.39 -2.41
N GLU A 120 -22.27 1.58 -3.22
CA GLU A 120 -22.33 2.58 -4.28
C GLU A 120 -22.00 3.98 -3.78
N GLY A 121 -22.62 4.41 -2.70
CA GLY A 121 -22.35 5.71 -2.08
C GLY A 121 -20.89 5.90 -1.67
N ALA A 122 -20.23 4.85 -1.19
CA ALA A 122 -18.81 4.89 -0.83
C ALA A 122 -17.90 4.95 -2.07
N LEU A 123 -18.27 4.25 -3.16
CA LEU A 123 -17.56 4.30 -4.46
C LEU A 123 -17.64 5.68 -5.09
N LEU A 124 -18.85 6.27 -5.12
CA LEU A 124 -19.05 7.63 -5.63
C LEU A 124 -18.24 8.64 -4.82
N ALA A 125 -18.17 8.46 -3.50
CA ALA A 125 -17.43 9.34 -2.60
C ALA A 125 -15.91 9.35 -2.85
N VAL A 126 -15.30 8.22 -3.24
CA VAL A 126 -13.84 8.16 -3.51
C VAL A 126 -13.47 8.58 -4.93
N ALA A 127 -14.39 8.59 -5.88
CA ALA A 127 -14.12 8.86 -7.29
C ALA A 127 -13.33 10.17 -7.54
N PRO A 128 -13.67 11.32 -6.94
CA PRO A 128 -12.92 12.57 -7.17
C PRO A 128 -11.48 12.51 -6.67
N ALA A 129 -11.18 11.66 -5.68
CA ALA A 129 -9.83 11.54 -5.14
C ALA A 129 -8.82 11.05 -6.18
N ILE A 130 -9.26 10.25 -7.19
CA ILE A 130 -8.40 9.72 -8.25
C ILE A 130 -7.73 10.86 -9.04
N GLY A 131 -8.52 11.86 -9.44
CA GLY A 131 -8.00 13.03 -10.14
C GLY A 131 -7.03 13.86 -9.29
N ILE A 132 -7.38 14.07 -8.02
CA ILE A 132 -6.57 14.88 -7.10
C ILE A 132 -5.24 14.17 -6.78
N VAL A 133 -5.23 12.83 -6.64
CA VAL A 133 -3.99 12.05 -6.40
C VAL A 133 -3.02 12.19 -7.56
N SER A 134 -3.48 12.23 -8.81
CA SER A 134 -2.61 12.40 -9.98
C SER A 134 -1.90 13.76 -9.96
N LEU A 135 -2.59 14.83 -9.59
CA LEU A 135 -1.98 16.15 -9.39
C LEU A 135 -1.01 16.15 -8.22
N LEU A 136 -1.42 15.59 -7.08
CA LEU A 136 -0.57 15.46 -5.88
C LEU A 136 0.74 14.74 -6.19
N ALA A 137 0.68 13.65 -6.99
CA ALA A 137 1.84 12.88 -7.41
C ALA A 137 2.82 13.72 -8.24
N CYS A 138 2.31 14.58 -9.14
CA CYS A 138 3.15 15.51 -9.92
C CYS A 138 3.89 16.51 -9.03
N PHE A 139 3.20 17.15 -8.08
CA PHE A 139 3.85 18.09 -7.15
C PHE A 139 4.89 17.40 -6.25
N ARG A 140 4.59 16.19 -5.76
CA ARG A 140 5.57 15.39 -4.99
C ARG A 140 6.81 15.09 -5.82
N GLY A 141 6.64 14.66 -7.06
CA GLY A 141 7.74 14.42 -8.00
C GLY A 141 8.57 15.67 -8.25
N TYR A 142 7.92 16.83 -8.39
CA TYR A 142 8.58 18.12 -8.55
C TYR A 142 9.52 18.44 -7.38
N PHE A 143 9.00 18.46 -6.15
CA PHE A 143 9.81 18.76 -4.96
C PHE A 143 10.93 17.75 -4.74
N GLN A 144 10.66 16.46 -4.97
CA GLN A 144 11.67 15.41 -4.88
C GLN A 144 12.78 15.59 -5.92
N GLY A 145 12.44 16.03 -7.14
CA GLY A 145 13.41 16.32 -8.20
C GLY A 145 14.35 17.48 -7.85
N PHE A 146 13.86 18.48 -7.12
CA PHE A 146 14.67 19.56 -6.54
C PHE A 146 15.39 19.15 -5.24
N GLN A 147 15.30 17.87 -4.83
CA GLN A 147 15.86 17.36 -3.57
C GLN A 147 15.30 18.07 -2.31
N ASN A 148 14.15 18.74 -2.42
CA ASN A 148 13.43 19.34 -1.31
C ASN A 148 12.33 18.41 -0.83
N MET A 149 12.66 17.55 0.13
CA MET A 149 11.74 16.50 0.61
C MET A 149 10.75 17.00 1.66
N LEU A 150 10.97 18.17 2.24
CA LEU A 150 10.16 18.71 3.34
C LEU A 150 8.68 18.92 2.93
N PRO A 151 8.37 19.58 1.79
CA PRO A 151 6.97 19.77 1.37
C PRO A 151 6.26 18.44 1.16
N THR A 152 6.94 17.43 0.59
CA THR A 152 6.40 16.09 0.39
C THR A 152 6.07 15.41 1.71
N GLY A 153 7.00 15.46 2.69
CA GLY A 153 6.78 14.86 4.01
C GLY A 153 5.62 15.50 4.76
N ILE A 154 5.56 16.84 4.82
CA ILE A 154 4.45 17.57 5.45
C ILE A 154 3.12 17.27 4.75
N SER A 155 3.10 17.29 3.41
CA SER A 155 1.92 16.93 2.61
C SER A 155 1.37 15.55 2.98
N GLN A 156 2.24 14.53 3.13
CA GLN A 156 1.82 13.18 3.51
C GLN A 156 1.19 13.13 4.92
N VAL A 157 1.79 13.83 5.88
CA VAL A 157 1.27 13.87 7.25
C VAL A 157 -0.06 14.62 7.30
N CYS A 158 -0.18 15.79 6.65
CA CYS A 158 -1.42 16.55 6.58
C CYS A 158 -2.54 15.79 5.85
N GLU A 159 -2.22 15.11 4.75
CA GLU A 159 -3.15 14.22 4.05
C GLU A 159 -3.70 13.16 5.00
N GLN A 160 -2.80 12.47 5.75
CA GLN A 160 -3.22 11.38 6.64
C GLN A 160 -4.03 11.89 7.82
N LEU A 161 -3.62 13.01 8.44
CA LEU A 161 -4.38 13.61 9.53
C LEU A 161 -5.77 14.07 9.07
N GLY A 162 -5.86 14.74 7.92
CA GLY A 162 -7.14 15.13 7.33
C GLY A 162 -8.04 13.94 7.04
N ARG A 163 -7.47 12.87 6.47
CA ARG A 163 -8.19 11.63 6.21
C ARG A 163 -8.74 11.03 7.50
N VAL A 164 -7.92 10.92 8.55
CA VAL A 164 -8.34 10.35 9.83
C VAL A 164 -9.43 11.17 10.49
N LEU A 165 -9.26 12.48 10.58
CA LEU A 165 -10.23 13.37 11.22
C LEU A 165 -11.60 13.29 10.53
N VAL A 166 -11.61 13.33 9.21
CA VAL A 166 -12.87 13.25 8.45
C VAL A 166 -13.47 11.85 8.52
N MET A 167 -12.67 10.80 8.40
CA MET A 167 -13.14 9.42 8.44
C MET A 167 -13.79 9.08 9.78
N VAL A 168 -13.12 9.41 10.89
CA VAL A 168 -13.65 9.17 12.25
C VAL A 168 -14.82 10.09 12.55
N GLY A 169 -14.71 11.38 12.22
CA GLY A 169 -15.77 12.35 12.44
C GLY A 169 -17.04 12.02 11.66
N ALA A 170 -16.91 11.64 10.38
CA ALA A 170 -18.04 11.23 9.56
C ALA A 170 -18.65 9.91 10.07
N ALA A 171 -17.83 8.92 10.45
CA ALA A 171 -18.33 7.68 11.01
C ALA A 171 -19.19 7.93 12.25
N ILE A 172 -18.72 8.74 13.20
CA ILE A 172 -19.47 9.05 14.43
C ILE A 172 -20.76 9.83 14.13
N TYR A 173 -20.66 10.88 13.28
CA TYR A 173 -21.78 11.79 13.05
C TYR A 173 -22.93 11.16 12.25
N PHE A 174 -22.58 10.34 11.23
CA PHE A 174 -23.59 9.77 10.33
C PHE A 174 -24.04 8.35 10.74
N LEU A 175 -23.39 7.67 11.70
CA LEU A 175 -23.80 6.34 12.15
C LEU A 175 -25.28 6.28 12.62
N PRO A 176 -25.82 7.26 13.35
CA PRO A 176 -27.23 7.25 13.74
C PRO A 176 -28.21 7.37 12.56
N GLN A 177 -27.76 7.82 11.39
CA GLN A 177 -28.55 7.95 10.17
C GLN A 177 -28.52 6.72 9.26
N GLY A 178 -27.71 5.71 9.64
CA GLY A 178 -27.55 4.43 8.95
C GLY A 178 -26.10 4.14 8.56
N ILE A 179 -25.80 2.83 8.51
CA ILE A 179 -24.43 2.33 8.30
C ILE A 179 -23.92 2.62 6.89
N GLU A 180 -24.80 2.56 5.91
CA GLU A 180 -24.52 2.88 4.51
C GLU A 180 -24.08 4.34 4.35
N LEU A 181 -24.83 5.27 4.93
CA LEU A 181 -24.49 6.68 4.87
C LEU A 181 -23.20 6.97 5.64
N ALA A 182 -23.01 6.37 6.81
CA ALA A 182 -21.79 6.53 7.61
C ALA A 182 -20.55 6.04 6.84
N SER A 183 -20.64 4.88 6.19
CA SER A 183 -19.54 4.31 5.39
C SER A 183 -19.24 5.16 4.16
N SER A 184 -20.28 5.63 3.45
CA SER A 184 -20.15 6.54 2.31
C SER A 184 -19.47 7.86 2.71
N ARG A 185 -19.91 8.49 3.80
CA ARG A 185 -19.35 9.75 4.28
C ARG A 185 -17.92 9.56 4.84
N ALA A 186 -17.64 8.42 5.48
CA ALA A 186 -16.27 8.08 5.86
C ALA A 186 -15.35 7.94 4.65
N ALA A 187 -15.84 7.44 3.51
CA ALA A 187 -15.07 7.31 2.27
C ALA A 187 -14.68 8.67 1.65
N LEU A 188 -15.45 9.75 1.88
CA LEU A 188 -15.07 11.13 1.51
C LEU A 188 -13.76 11.59 2.14
N SER A 189 -13.34 10.96 3.23
CA SER A 189 -12.05 11.24 3.87
C SER A 189 -10.88 11.11 2.90
N SER A 190 -10.98 10.24 1.89
CA SER A 190 -9.96 10.08 0.85
C SER A 190 -9.81 11.35 0.02
N VAL A 191 -10.92 11.98 -0.38
CA VAL A 191 -10.93 13.23 -1.17
C VAL A 191 -10.37 14.39 -0.35
N ILE A 192 -10.85 14.56 0.88
CA ILE A 192 -10.46 15.66 1.75
C ILE A 192 -9.00 15.52 2.16
N GLY A 193 -8.57 14.30 2.52
CA GLY A 193 -7.18 14.04 2.87
C GLY A 193 -6.22 14.39 1.75
N VAL A 194 -6.46 13.87 0.54
CA VAL A 194 -5.61 14.15 -0.64
C VAL A 194 -5.67 15.63 -1.01
N GLY A 195 -6.85 16.26 -0.90
CA GLY A 195 -7.03 17.70 -1.12
C GLY A 195 -6.18 18.55 -0.17
N LEU A 196 -6.16 18.22 1.14
CA LEU A 196 -5.29 18.90 2.11
C LEU A 196 -3.81 18.70 1.78
N GLY A 197 -3.40 17.49 1.39
CA GLY A 197 -2.05 17.23 0.93
C GLY A 197 -1.66 18.09 -0.28
N LEU A 198 -2.57 18.26 -1.23
CA LEU A 198 -2.38 19.12 -2.40
C LEU A 198 -2.28 20.60 -2.02
N VAL A 199 -3.15 21.09 -1.14
CA VAL A 199 -3.11 22.48 -0.64
C VAL A 199 -1.76 22.80 -0.01
N VAL A 200 -1.19 21.90 0.79
CA VAL A 200 0.15 22.05 1.36
C VAL A 200 1.20 22.20 0.25
N LEU A 201 1.18 21.35 -0.76
CA LEU A 201 2.16 21.43 -1.87
C LEU A 201 1.99 22.68 -2.71
N LEU A 202 0.75 23.12 -2.97
CA LEU A 202 0.46 24.38 -3.65
C LEU A 202 1.00 25.59 -2.88
N TYR A 203 0.84 25.58 -1.55
CA TYR A 203 1.40 26.62 -0.68
C TYR A 203 2.91 26.72 -0.80
N TYR A 204 3.62 25.58 -0.73
CA TYR A 204 5.09 25.59 -0.91
C TYR A 204 5.51 25.98 -2.32
N TYR A 205 4.79 25.51 -3.35
CA TYR A 205 5.06 25.88 -4.74
C TYR A 205 4.88 27.38 -5.00
N GLY A 206 3.85 28.00 -4.41
CA GLY A 206 3.63 29.44 -4.51
C GLY A 206 4.68 30.29 -3.81
N ARG A 207 5.39 29.74 -2.82
CA ARG A 207 6.50 30.39 -2.09
C ARG A 207 7.88 30.16 -2.69
N GLU A 208 7.97 29.27 -3.68
CA GLU A 208 9.25 28.95 -4.28
C GLU A 208 9.79 30.12 -5.11
N SER A 209 11.03 30.54 -4.82
CA SER A 209 11.69 31.56 -5.60
C SER A 209 11.93 31.08 -7.02
N LYS A 210 11.63 31.92 -8.01
CA LYS A 210 11.89 31.59 -9.41
C LYS A 210 13.41 31.60 -9.61
N LEU A 211 14.01 30.43 -9.61
CA LEU A 211 15.40 30.25 -9.96
C LEU A 211 15.59 30.64 -11.44
N GLU A 212 16.48 31.56 -11.70
CA GLU A 212 16.93 31.91 -13.04
C GLU A 212 18.12 31.01 -13.40
N GLY A 213 18.12 30.48 -14.62
CA GLY A 213 19.16 29.58 -15.12
C GLY A 213 19.42 29.81 -16.61
N GLN A 214 20.36 29.05 -17.15
CA GLN A 214 20.69 29.09 -18.57
C GLN A 214 19.45 28.74 -19.43
N VAL A 215 19.35 29.36 -20.60
CA VAL A 215 18.24 29.17 -21.53
C VAL A 215 18.62 28.07 -22.52
N TYR A 216 18.12 26.89 -22.30
CA TYR A 216 18.19 25.77 -23.26
C TYR A 216 16.94 25.70 -24.12
N SER A 217 17.04 25.02 -25.27
CA SER A 217 15.86 24.69 -26.09
C SER A 217 14.92 23.78 -25.30
N LEU A 218 13.65 24.14 -25.23
CA LEU A 218 12.64 23.32 -24.55
C LEU A 218 12.39 22.04 -25.36
N GLU A 219 12.33 20.92 -24.64
CA GLU A 219 11.97 19.63 -25.22
C GLU A 219 10.49 19.61 -25.65
N SER A 220 10.18 18.87 -26.71
CA SER A 220 8.79 18.74 -27.14
C SER A 220 7.94 18.01 -26.09
N PRO A 221 6.68 18.42 -25.87
CA PRO A 221 5.79 17.74 -24.92
C PRO A 221 5.65 16.24 -25.17
N SER A 222 5.60 15.82 -26.43
CA SER A 222 5.51 14.41 -26.82
C SER A 222 6.71 13.60 -26.31
N LYS A 223 7.94 14.13 -26.40
CA LYS A 223 9.13 13.45 -25.90
C LYS A 223 9.11 13.33 -24.38
N ILE A 224 8.67 14.40 -23.68
CA ILE A 224 8.54 14.41 -22.22
C ILE A 224 7.53 13.34 -21.77
N ILE A 225 6.36 13.24 -22.43
CA ILE A 225 5.32 12.26 -22.12
C ILE A 225 5.84 10.84 -22.36
N GLN A 226 6.53 10.60 -23.48
CA GLN A 226 7.10 9.29 -23.76
C GLN A 226 8.13 8.86 -22.70
N GLU A 227 9.04 9.76 -22.33
CA GLU A 227 10.04 9.48 -21.28
C GLU A 227 9.37 9.25 -19.92
N LEU A 228 8.34 10.04 -19.58
CA LEU A 228 7.58 9.89 -18.36
C LEU A 228 6.91 8.50 -18.28
N ILE A 229 6.29 8.03 -19.35
CA ILE A 229 5.66 6.70 -19.40
C ILE A 229 6.71 5.60 -19.24
N VAL A 230 7.82 5.69 -19.97
CA VAL A 230 8.91 4.69 -19.89
C VAL A 230 9.47 4.57 -18.48
N LEU A 231 9.64 5.70 -17.77
CA LEU A 231 10.15 5.70 -16.40
C LEU A 231 9.09 5.32 -15.36
N ALA A 232 7.82 5.73 -15.55
CA ALA A 232 6.74 5.48 -14.58
C ALA A 232 6.24 4.04 -14.64
N LEU A 233 6.14 3.42 -15.84
CA LEU A 233 5.50 2.12 -16.03
C LEU A 233 6.13 0.99 -15.22
N PRO A 234 7.46 0.79 -15.16
CA PRO A 234 8.05 -0.27 -14.35
C PRO A 234 7.75 -0.12 -12.85
N VAL A 235 7.76 1.12 -12.36
CA VAL A 235 7.46 1.44 -10.95
C VAL A 235 5.97 1.23 -10.65
N ALA A 236 5.09 1.62 -11.56
CA ALA A 236 3.65 1.39 -11.43
C ALA A 236 3.33 -0.11 -11.41
N LEU A 237 3.92 -0.91 -12.32
CA LEU A 237 3.74 -2.35 -12.36
C LEU A 237 4.20 -3.05 -11.07
N ALA A 238 5.27 -2.60 -10.47
CA ALA A 238 5.73 -3.13 -9.18
C ALA A 238 4.75 -2.78 -8.03
N ASN A 239 4.19 -1.57 -8.03
CA ASN A 239 3.31 -1.09 -6.97
C ASN A 239 1.86 -1.58 -7.08
N ILE A 240 1.43 -2.05 -8.25
CA ILE A 240 0.05 -2.53 -8.46
C ILE A 240 -0.22 -3.90 -7.80
N MET A 241 0.80 -4.69 -7.51
CA MET A 241 0.64 -6.07 -7.06
C MET A 241 -0.18 -6.19 -5.78
N ILE A 242 0.12 -5.40 -4.75
CA ILE A 242 -0.61 -5.44 -3.47
C ILE A 242 -2.07 -4.95 -3.63
N PRO A 243 -2.36 -3.80 -4.28
CA PRO A 243 -3.73 -3.41 -4.59
C PRO A 243 -4.50 -4.41 -5.45
N LEU A 244 -3.82 -5.10 -6.38
CA LEU A 244 -4.43 -6.16 -7.20
C LEU A 244 -4.89 -7.34 -6.34
N ILE A 245 -4.07 -7.77 -5.38
CA ILE A 245 -4.44 -8.81 -4.40
C ILE A 245 -5.69 -8.39 -3.61
N GLY A 246 -5.76 -7.14 -3.18
CA GLY A 246 -6.94 -6.60 -2.50
C GLY A 246 -8.20 -6.53 -3.37
N ALA A 247 -8.04 -6.26 -4.69
CA ALA A 247 -9.14 -6.28 -5.64
C ALA A 247 -9.63 -7.72 -5.95
N ILE A 248 -8.73 -8.70 -5.94
CA ILE A 248 -9.08 -10.13 -6.04
C ILE A 248 -9.95 -10.54 -4.85
N ASP A 249 -9.58 -10.15 -3.63
CA ASP A 249 -10.37 -10.43 -2.44
C ASP A 249 -11.74 -9.75 -2.48
N LEU A 250 -11.80 -8.50 -2.95
CA LEU A 250 -13.04 -7.76 -3.11
C LEU A 250 -14.04 -8.52 -4.02
N TRP A 251 -13.53 -9.06 -5.12
CA TRP A 251 -14.38 -9.77 -6.07
C TRP A 251 -14.74 -11.17 -5.61
N LEU A 252 -13.76 -11.98 -5.19
CA LEU A 252 -13.96 -13.41 -4.94
C LEU A 252 -14.59 -13.68 -3.56
N VAL A 253 -14.11 -13.03 -2.50
CA VAL A 253 -14.49 -13.43 -1.14
C VAL A 253 -15.99 -13.28 -0.87
N PRO A 254 -16.62 -12.10 -1.13
CA PRO A 254 -18.05 -11.96 -0.90
C PRO A 254 -18.89 -12.87 -1.80
N GLN A 255 -18.48 -13.07 -3.08
CA GLN A 255 -19.17 -13.99 -3.99
C GLN A 255 -19.16 -15.43 -3.49
N GLN A 256 -17.99 -15.94 -3.08
CA GLN A 256 -17.86 -17.32 -2.61
C GLN A 256 -18.62 -17.53 -1.29
N LEU A 257 -18.67 -16.55 -0.41
CA LEU A 257 -19.49 -16.59 0.80
C LEU A 257 -20.98 -16.68 0.47
N MET A 258 -21.47 -15.86 -0.48
CA MET A 258 -22.87 -15.91 -0.91
C MET A 258 -23.23 -17.25 -1.56
N LEU A 259 -22.34 -17.83 -2.37
CA LEU A 259 -22.53 -19.17 -2.95
C LEU A 259 -22.58 -20.27 -1.88
N SER A 260 -21.99 -20.02 -0.71
CA SER A 260 -22.01 -20.92 0.45
C SER A 260 -23.22 -20.73 1.37
N GLY A 261 -24.17 -19.87 0.99
CA GLY A 261 -25.41 -19.64 1.73
C GLY A 261 -25.41 -18.45 2.67
N TYR A 262 -24.34 -17.64 2.69
CA TYR A 262 -24.34 -16.38 3.45
C TYR A 262 -25.30 -15.37 2.81
N GLY A 263 -26.03 -14.63 3.64
CA GLY A 263 -26.77 -13.46 3.18
C GLY A 263 -25.81 -12.35 2.70
N LYS A 264 -26.32 -11.43 1.86
CA LYS A 264 -25.51 -10.35 1.31
C LYS A 264 -24.83 -9.50 2.41
N GLU A 265 -25.59 -9.15 3.45
CA GLU A 265 -25.09 -8.36 4.59
C GLU A 265 -24.06 -9.13 5.43
N GLU A 266 -24.29 -10.44 5.61
CA GLU A 266 -23.36 -11.31 6.31
C GLU A 266 -22.03 -11.44 5.55
N ALA A 267 -22.08 -11.60 4.22
CA ALA A 267 -20.89 -11.67 3.37
C ALA A 267 -20.10 -10.35 3.39
N THR A 268 -20.80 -9.21 3.36
CA THR A 268 -20.18 -7.87 3.48
C THR A 268 -19.53 -7.69 4.85
N THR A 269 -20.21 -8.10 5.92
CA THR A 269 -19.70 -8.05 7.30
C THR A 269 -18.46 -8.93 7.46
N ALA A 270 -18.52 -10.15 6.95
CA ALA A 270 -17.41 -11.11 6.96
C ALA A 270 -16.20 -10.57 6.17
N PHE A 271 -16.43 -9.96 5.00
CA PHE A 271 -15.40 -9.27 4.24
C PHE A 271 -14.76 -8.12 5.03
N GLY A 272 -15.56 -7.36 5.79
CA GLY A 272 -15.09 -6.32 6.70
C GLY A 272 -14.22 -6.86 7.84
N TYR A 273 -14.56 -8.03 8.40
CA TYR A 273 -13.73 -8.70 9.41
C TYR A 273 -12.35 -9.07 8.85
N LEU A 274 -12.29 -9.60 7.64
CA LEU A 274 -11.04 -10.02 6.99
C LEU A 274 -10.19 -8.81 6.57
N THR A 275 -10.74 -7.94 5.72
CA THR A 275 -9.98 -6.88 5.04
C THR A 275 -9.85 -5.60 5.86
N GLY A 276 -10.79 -5.33 6.74
CA GLY A 276 -10.78 -4.16 7.61
C GLY A 276 -10.15 -4.42 8.97
N MET A 277 -10.67 -5.41 9.71
CA MET A 277 -10.25 -5.65 11.09
C MET A 277 -8.96 -6.47 11.18
N ALA A 278 -8.95 -7.69 10.61
CA ALA A 278 -7.77 -8.56 10.68
C ALA A 278 -6.54 -7.92 10.02
N THR A 279 -6.68 -7.42 8.79
CA THR A 279 -5.59 -6.76 8.06
C THR A 279 -5.05 -5.52 8.79
N SER A 280 -5.88 -4.80 9.56
CA SER A 280 -5.44 -3.64 10.33
C SER A 280 -4.45 -4.01 11.44
N LEU A 281 -4.71 -5.11 12.16
CA LEU A 281 -3.81 -5.61 13.22
C LEU A 281 -2.52 -6.16 12.63
N ILE A 282 -2.59 -6.88 11.51
CA ILE A 282 -1.42 -7.46 10.84
C ILE A 282 -0.49 -6.38 10.30
N SER A 283 -1.04 -5.27 9.83
CA SER A 283 -0.25 -4.19 9.26
C SER A 283 0.70 -3.51 10.25
N LEU A 284 0.44 -3.55 11.57
CA LEU A 284 1.26 -2.90 12.59
C LEU A 284 2.68 -3.48 12.70
N PRO A 285 2.86 -4.79 12.93
CA PRO A 285 4.21 -5.39 12.98
C PRO A 285 4.93 -5.30 11.62
N VAL A 286 4.20 -5.37 10.53
CA VAL A 286 4.74 -5.34 9.15
C VAL A 286 5.33 -3.97 8.77
N ILE A 287 4.98 -2.88 9.47
CA ILE A 287 5.64 -1.58 9.27
C ILE A 287 7.15 -1.66 9.54
N VAL A 288 7.55 -2.43 10.55
CA VAL A 288 8.96 -2.61 10.92
C VAL A 288 9.71 -3.34 9.81
N THR A 289 9.13 -4.42 9.29
CA THR A 289 9.77 -5.23 8.23
C THR A 289 9.89 -4.45 6.92
N MET A 290 8.91 -3.61 6.60
CA MET A 290 8.99 -2.72 5.45
C MET A 290 10.10 -1.68 5.58
N SER A 291 10.35 -1.16 6.78
CA SER A 291 11.44 -0.23 7.05
C SER A 291 12.81 -0.93 6.90
N LEU A 292 12.92 -2.16 7.37
CA LEU A 292 14.10 -2.99 7.15
C LEU A 292 14.34 -3.26 5.66
N ALA A 293 13.31 -3.66 4.93
CA ALA A 293 13.39 -3.92 3.49
C ALA A 293 13.88 -2.70 2.71
N THR A 294 13.30 -1.53 2.97
CA THR A 294 13.68 -0.28 2.27
C THR A 294 15.11 0.16 2.57
N SER A 295 15.61 -0.06 3.80
CA SER A 295 16.98 0.25 4.17
C SER A 295 18.00 -0.74 3.58
N LEU A 296 17.56 -1.98 3.35
CA LEU A 296 18.42 -3.06 2.83
C LEU A 296 18.77 -2.83 1.34
N VAL A 297 17.86 -2.25 0.55
CA VAL A 297 18.08 -2.01 -0.90
C VAL A 297 19.38 -1.25 -1.18
N PRO A 298 19.60 -0.01 -0.65
CA PRO A 298 20.82 0.73 -0.92
C PRO A 298 22.06 0.08 -0.30
N ALA A 299 21.92 -0.57 0.86
CA ALA A 299 23.03 -1.27 1.53
C ALA A 299 23.57 -2.42 0.67
N ILE A 300 22.68 -3.30 0.20
CA ILE A 300 23.06 -4.43 -0.66
C ILE A 300 23.55 -3.95 -2.03
N SER A 301 22.90 -2.94 -2.62
CA SER A 301 23.32 -2.39 -3.91
C SER A 301 24.75 -1.84 -3.91
N ARG A 302 25.18 -1.24 -2.80
CA ARG A 302 26.57 -0.81 -2.62
C ARG A 302 27.52 -1.99 -2.52
N LEU A 303 27.24 -2.94 -1.63
CA LEU A 303 28.07 -4.12 -1.39
C LEU A 303 28.17 -5.03 -2.62
N HIS A 304 27.08 -5.12 -3.39
CA HIS A 304 27.09 -5.88 -4.65
C HIS A 304 28.06 -5.29 -5.69
N ARG A 305 28.17 -3.95 -5.77
CA ARG A 305 29.18 -3.28 -6.61
C ARG A 305 30.60 -3.49 -6.09
N GLU A 306 30.76 -3.51 -4.78
CA GLU A 306 32.05 -3.77 -4.11
C GLU A 306 32.41 -5.28 -4.15
N ARG A 307 31.51 -6.16 -4.61
CA ARG A 307 31.62 -7.62 -4.66
C ARG A 307 31.86 -8.29 -3.29
N ASP A 308 31.41 -7.64 -2.24
CA ASP A 308 31.53 -8.14 -0.86
C ASP A 308 30.36 -9.08 -0.53
N GLN A 309 30.50 -10.35 -0.87
CA GLN A 309 29.48 -11.38 -0.65
C GLN A 309 29.30 -11.71 0.84
N GLU A 310 30.36 -11.62 1.63
CA GLU A 310 30.30 -11.96 3.06
C GLU A 310 29.46 -10.93 3.81
N GLU A 311 29.68 -9.64 3.56
CA GLU A 311 28.89 -8.58 4.18
C GLU A 311 27.44 -8.57 3.65
N ILE A 312 27.20 -8.91 2.38
CA ILE A 312 25.83 -9.12 1.85
C ILE A 312 25.12 -10.19 2.68
N HIS A 313 25.74 -11.36 2.90
CA HIS A 313 25.14 -12.43 3.70
C HIS A 313 24.91 -12.01 5.15
N HIS A 314 25.86 -11.28 5.73
CA HIS A 314 25.73 -10.76 7.09
C HIS A 314 24.52 -9.80 7.21
N ARG A 315 24.37 -8.84 6.29
CA ARG A 315 23.24 -7.90 6.25
C ARG A 315 21.90 -8.61 6.07
N MET A 316 21.84 -9.56 5.14
CA MET A 316 20.62 -10.34 4.90
C MET A 316 20.24 -11.17 6.13
N ARG A 317 21.22 -11.86 6.77
CA ARG A 317 20.97 -12.64 7.99
C ARG A 317 20.48 -11.75 9.13
N THR A 318 21.10 -10.59 9.32
CA THR A 318 20.71 -9.63 10.35
C THR A 318 19.29 -9.12 10.13
N ALA A 319 18.96 -8.73 8.89
CA ALA A 319 17.63 -8.25 8.55
C ALA A 319 16.54 -9.33 8.73
N LEU A 320 16.79 -10.57 8.29
CA LEU A 320 15.86 -11.69 8.49
C LEU A 320 15.71 -12.05 9.97
N ARG A 321 16.81 -12.04 10.74
CA ARG A 321 16.75 -12.26 12.19
C ARG A 321 15.92 -11.22 12.89
N MET A 322 16.11 -9.93 12.58
CA MET A 322 15.29 -8.85 13.12
C MET A 322 13.81 -8.99 12.73
N THR A 323 13.55 -9.36 11.48
CA THR A 323 12.20 -9.68 11.00
C THR A 323 11.57 -10.78 11.86
N ASN A 324 12.25 -11.91 12.03
CA ASN A 324 11.74 -13.05 12.79
C ASN A 324 11.49 -12.69 14.28
N ILE A 325 12.40 -11.92 14.90
CA ILE A 325 12.24 -11.47 16.31
C ILE A 325 10.98 -10.61 16.50
N VAL A 326 10.59 -9.81 15.51
CA VAL A 326 9.41 -8.96 15.59
C VAL A 326 8.14 -9.71 15.15
N THR A 327 8.22 -10.45 14.03
CA THR A 327 7.01 -10.98 13.39
C THR A 327 6.54 -12.31 14.00
N ILE A 328 7.45 -13.19 14.45
CA ILE A 328 7.04 -14.48 15.02
C ILE A 328 6.30 -14.32 16.36
N PRO A 329 6.78 -13.55 17.34
CA PRO A 329 6.00 -13.31 18.57
C PRO A 329 4.68 -12.60 18.30
N ALA A 330 4.67 -11.63 17.37
CA ALA A 330 3.44 -10.94 16.98
C ALA A 330 2.43 -11.89 16.31
N PHE A 331 2.89 -12.78 15.45
CA PHE A 331 2.07 -13.85 14.86
C PHE A 331 1.50 -14.77 15.93
N VAL A 332 2.35 -15.35 16.79
CA VAL A 332 1.91 -16.28 17.83
C VAL A 332 0.94 -15.60 18.80
N GLY A 333 1.27 -14.40 19.27
CA GLY A 333 0.41 -13.64 20.18
C GLY A 333 -0.95 -13.30 19.58
N LEU A 334 -1.00 -12.83 18.32
CA LEU A 334 -2.26 -12.55 17.63
C LEU A 334 -3.04 -13.83 17.30
N CYS A 335 -2.36 -14.94 17.02
CA CYS A 335 -3.03 -16.22 16.77
C CYS A 335 -3.73 -16.74 18.02
N VAL A 336 -3.03 -16.78 19.16
CA VAL A 336 -3.55 -17.33 20.42
C VAL A 336 -4.59 -16.41 21.06
N LEU A 337 -4.38 -15.10 20.99
CA LEU A 337 -5.24 -14.09 21.61
C LEU A 337 -6.21 -13.43 20.61
N ALA A 338 -6.45 -14.05 19.45
CA ALA A 338 -7.23 -13.46 18.37
C ALA A 338 -8.64 -13.02 18.81
N THR A 339 -9.39 -13.88 19.47
CA THR A 339 -10.76 -13.60 19.92
C THR A 339 -10.80 -12.54 21.04
N PRO A 340 -10.00 -12.62 22.12
CA PRO A 340 -9.92 -11.56 23.13
C PRO A 340 -9.48 -10.20 22.53
N ILE A 341 -8.48 -10.19 21.63
CA ILE A 341 -8.04 -8.97 20.96
C ILE A 341 -9.15 -8.39 20.08
N SER A 342 -9.87 -9.25 19.32
CA SER A 342 -11.01 -8.82 18.51
C SER A 342 -12.08 -8.16 19.36
N GLN A 343 -12.43 -8.78 20.50
CA GLN A 343 -13.41 -8.23 21.43
C GLN A 343 -12.94 -6.91 22.03
N MET A 344 -11.70 -6.82 22.46
CA MET A 344 -11.15 -5.61 23.06
C MET A 344 -11.03 -4.45 22.07
N MET A 345 -10.53 -4.73 20.87
CA MET A 345 -10.22 -3.68 19.87
C MET A 345 -11.47 -3.26 19.08
N PHE A 346 -12.31 -4.21 18.67
CA PHE A 346 -13.41 -3.98 17.73
C PHE A 346 -14.81 -4.18 18.36
N ASN A 347 -14.87 -4.54 19.64
CA ASN A 347 -16.11 -4.85 20.36
C ASN A 347 -16.93 -5.99 19.73
N THR A 348 -16.26 -6.93 19.04
CA THR A 348 -16.86 -8.13 18.46
C THR A 348 -15.88 -9.30 18.52
N PRO A 349 -16.31 -10.51 18.93
CA PRO A 349 -15.46 -11.71 18.87
C PRO A 349 -15.37 -12.31 17.46
N ASN A 350 -16.28 -11.94 16.56
CA ASN A 350 -16.51 -12.62 15.28
C ASN A 350 -15.36 -12.47 14.26
N ALA A 351 -14.54 -11.43 14.40
CA ALA A 351 -13.33 -11.29 13.58
C ALA A 351 -12.17 -12.17 14.09
N GLY A 352 -12.33 -12.83 15.26
CA GLY A 352 -11.27 -13.61 15.90
C GLY A 352 -10.73 -14.74 15.03
N GLY A 353 -11.60 -15.53 14.38
CA GLY A 353 -11.19 -16.61 13.47
C GLY A 353 -10.33 -16.11 12.30
N ALA A 354 -10.78 -15.04 11.63
CA ALA A 354 -10.01 -14.41 10.55
C ALA A 354 -8.67 -13.85 11.05
N ILE A 355 -8.65 -13.23 12.23
CA ILE A 355 -7.41 -12.69 12.85
C ILE A 355 -6.44 -13.83 13.15
N ALA A 356 -6.92 -14.93 13.75
CA ALA A 356 -6.09 -16.08 14.11
C ALA A 356 -5.38 -16.66 12.89
N VAL A 357 -6.14 -16.96 11.84
CA VAL A 357 -5.60 -17.54 10.62
C VAL A 357 -4.69 -16.54 9.89
N LEU A 358 -5.16 -15.32 9.68
CA LEU A 358 -4.42 -14.31 8.91
C LEU A 358 -3.16 -13.82 9.65
N SER A 359 -3.04 -14.04 10.98
CA SER A 359 -1.86 -13.65 11.76
C SER A 359 -0.55 -14.26 11.23
N ALA A 360 -0.58 -15.44 10.60
CA ALA A 360 0.57 -16.06 9.95
C ALA A 360 1.14 -15.18 8.81
N SER A 361 0.30 -14.37 8.17
CA SER A 361 0.73 -13.39 7.17
C SER A 361 1.73 -12.37 7.73
N ILE A 362 1.75 -12.09 9.03
CA ILE A 362 2.71 -11.17 9.65
C ILE A 362 4.13 -11.64 9.37
N TRP A 363 4.39 -12.91 9.63
CA TRP A 363 5.71 -13.50 9.41
C TRP A 363 6.00 -13.70 7.92
N LEU A 364 5.06 -14.28 7.17
CA LEU A 364 5.23 -14.59 5.75
C LEU A 364 5.46 -13.32 4.92
N LEU A 365 4.64 -12.28 5.14
CA LEU A 365 4.78 -10.98 4.49
C LEU A 365 6.07 -10.27 4.93
N GLY A 366 6.46 -10.39 6.21
CA GLY A 366 7.71 -9.84 6.72
C GLY A 366 8.93 -10.43 6.01
N VAL A 367 8.99 -11.75 5.87
CA VAL A 367 10.04 -12.46 5.11
C VAL A 367 10.01 -12.05 3.64
N GLN A 368 8.82 -12.02 3.03
CA GLN A 368 8.63 -11.62 1.64
C GLN A 368 9.15 -10.19 1.39
N GLN A 369 8.85 -9.22 2.25
CA GLN A 369 9.30 -7.84 2.11
C GLN A 369 10.82 -7.70 2.21
N VAL A 370 11.44 -8.32 3.20
CA VAL A 370 12.90 -8.23 3.40
C VAL A 370 13.65 -8.92 2.27
N THR A 371 13.18 -10.08 1.82
CA THR A 371 13.78 -10.78 0.67
C THR A 371 13.57 -10.03 -0.64
N THR A 372 12.43 -9.34 -0.80
CA THR A 372 12.21 -8.39 -1.90
C THR A 372 13.24 -7.26 -1.89
N GLY A 373 13.47 -6.63 -0.74
CA GLY A 373 14.49 -5.58 -0.60
C GLY A 373 15.89 -6.08 -0.95
N ALA A 374 16.24 -7.31 -0.54
CA ALA A 374 17.51 -7.93 -0.89
C ALA A 374 17.65 -8.17 -2.40
N LEU A 375 16.64 -8.75 -3.06
CA LEU A 375 16.61 -8.98 -4.50
C LEU A 375 16.72 -7.68 -5.29
N GLN A 376 15.97 -6.64 -4.89
CA GLN A 376 16.06 -5.31 -5.50
C GLN A 376 17.45 -4.70 -5.35
N GLY A 377 18.10 -4.87 -4.18
CA GLY A 377 19.46 -4.43 -3.93
C GLY A 377 20.49 -5.14 -4.81
N LEU A 378 20.27 -6.41 -5.16
CA LEU A 378 21.08 -7.20 -6.09
C LEU A 378 20.78 -6.86 -7.58
N GLY A 379 19.83 -5.94 -7.87
CA GLY A 379 19.44 -5.57 -9.24
C GLY A 379 18.30 -6.41 -9.82
N HIS A 380 17.81 -7.41 -9.11
CA HIS A 380 16.70 -8.27 -9.56
C HIS A 380 15.33 -7.66 -9.22
N THR A 381 15.03 -6.47 -9.76
CA THR A 381 13.83 -5.70 -9.42
C THR A 381 12.50 -6.31 -9.88
N ALA A 382 12.52 -7.09 -10.96
CA ALA A 382 11.32 -7.71 -11.51
C ALA A 382 10.92 -9.02 -10.80
N ILE A 383 11.87 -9.72 -10.18
CA ILE A 383 11.62 -11.04 -9.58
C ILE A 383 10.54 -10.99 -8.50
N PRO A 384 10.56 -10.06 -7.53
CA PRO A 384 9.51 -9.98 -6.51
C PRO A 384 8.11 -9.75 -7.05
N MET A 385 7.99 -9.07 -8.19
CA MET A 385 6.70 -8.90 -8.88
C MET A 385 6.18 -10.25 -9.40
N PHE A 386 7.03 -11.05 -10.04
CA PHE A 386 6.63 -12.36 -10.56
C PHE A 386 6.31 -13.37 -9.44
N THR A 387 7.04 -13.33 -8.32
CA THR A 387 6.77 -14.22 -7.19
C THR A 387 5.45 -13.87 -6.50
N LEU A 388 5.11 -12.59 -6.36
CA LEU A 388 3.80 -12.15 -5.88
C LEU A 388 2.68 -12.49 -6.88
N LEU A 389 2.92 -12.35 -8.18
CA LEU A 389 1.93 -12.74 -9.19
C LEU A 389 1.63 -14.24 -9.14
N LEU A 390 2.64 -15.08 -8.96
CA LEU A 390 2.47 -16.52 -8.76
C LEU A 390 1.62 -16.81 -7.52
N GLY A 391 1.91 -16.15 -6.41
CA GLY A 391 1.12 -16.22 -5.18
C GLY A 391 -0.33 -15.81 -5.41
N ALA A 392 -0.56 -14.68 -6.10
CA ALA A 392 -1.90 -14.19 -6.42
C ALA A 392 -2.72 -15.16 -7.28
N ILE A 393 -2.10 -15.83 -8.26
CA ILE A 393 -2.77 -16.87 -9.06
C ILE A 393 -3.22 -18.04 -8.17
N LEU A 394 -2.33 -18.51 -7.30
CA LEU A 394 -2.67 -19.59 -6.36
C LEU A 394 -3.72 -19.15 -5.34
N LYS A 395 -3.67 -17.91 -4.89
CA LYS A 395 -4.69 -17.32 -4.03
C LYS A 395 -6.07 -17.34 -4.68
N ILE A 396 -6.19 -17.03 -5.98
CA ILE A 396 -7.47 -17.13 -6.71
C ILE A 396 -8.00 -18.56 -6.63
N LEU A 397 -7.18 -19.56 -6.96
CA LEU A 397 -7.58 -20.96 -6.94
C LEU A 397 -7.99 -21.42 -5.53
N LEU A 398 -7.22 -21.02 -4.52
CA LEU A 398 -7.52 -21.35 -3.14
C LEU A 398 -8.74 -20.63 -2.61
N ASN A 399 -8.99 -19.38 -2.97
CA ASN A 399 -10.22 -18.68 -2.61
C ASN A 399 -11.47 -19.39 -3.18
N LEU A 400 -11.41 -19.84 -4.44
CA LEU A 400 -12.50 -20.58 -5.06
C LEU A 400 -12.81 -21.91 -4.35
N TYR A 401 -11.80 -22.54 -3.74
CA TYR A 401 -11.94 -23.82 -3.09
C TYR A 401 -12.15 -23.71 -1.57
N LEU A 402 -11.36 -22.90 -0.87
CA LEU A 402 -11.35 -22.85 0.60
C LEU A 402 -12.44 -21.92 1.16
N THR A 403 -12.75 -20.81 0.48
CA THR A 403 -13.74 -19.84 0.98
C THR A 403 -15.14 -20.44 1.07
N PRO A 404 -15.62 -21.26 0.11
CA PRO A 404 -16.91 -21.95 0.26
C PRO A 404 -16.96 -22.93 1.43
N GLN A 405 -15.82 -23.53 1.80
CA GLN A 405 -15.79 -24.57 2.84
C GLN A 405 -15.56 -23.99 4.24
N TRP A 406 -14.71 -22.98 4.36
CA TRP A 406 -14.23 -22.43 5.64
C TRP A 406 -14.56 -20.96 5.84
N GLY A 407 -15.42 -20.39 4.99
CA GLY A 407 -15.80 -18.98 5.09
C GLY A 407 -14.59 -18.04 4.94
N ILE A 408 -14.58 -16.95 5.72
CA ILE A 408 -13.49 -15.96 5.70
C ILE A 408 -12.14 -16.52 6.17
N GLU A 409 -12.13 -17.58 6.95
CA GLU A 409 -10.89 -18.27 7.35
C GLU A 409 -10.23 -18.95 6.15
N GLY A 410 -11.02 -19.49 5.21
CA GLY A 410 -10.53 -20.00 3.94
C GLY A 410 -9.84 -18.93 3.09
N ALA A 411 -10.42 -17.73 3.01
CA ALA A 411 -9.81 -16.58 2.34
C ALA A 411 -8.54 -16.11 3.05
N ALA A 412 -8.50 -16.16 4.39
CA ALA A 412 -7.30 -15.87 5.17
C ALA A 412 -6.17 -16.88 4.88
N TRP A 413 -6.48 -18.18 4.78
CA TRP A 413 -5.51 -19.20 4.37
C TRP A 413 -4.98 -18.96 2.95
N ALA A 414 -5.85 -18.61 2.00
CA ALA A 414 -5.44 -18.28 0.64
C ALA A 414 -4.44 -17.10 0.62
N THR A 415 -4.63 -16.11 1.48
CA THR A 415 -3.72 -14.97 1.64
C THR A 415 -2.38 -15.39 2.26
N ASN A 416 -2.39 -16.28 3.25
CA ASN A 416 -1.17 -16.82 3.83
C ASN A 416 -0.33 -17.59 2.80
N VAL A 417 -0.99 -18.37 1.94
CA VAL A 417 -0.31 -19.13 0.87
C VAL A 417 0.28 -18.18 -0.17
N ASP A 418 -0.42 -17.12 -0.55
CA ASP A 418 0.09 -16.08 -1.46
C ASP A 418 1.44 -15.52 -0.97
N PHE A 419 1.46 -14.94 0.22
CA PHE A 419 2.69 -14.39 0.79
C PHE A 419 3.75 -15.45 1.08
N GLY A 420 3.32 -16.65 1.50
CA GLY A 420 4.21 -17.78 1.77
C GLY A 420 4.97 -18.24 0.52
N ILE A 421 4.27 -18.41 -0.59
CA ILE A 421 4.89 -18.82 -1.86
C ILE A 421 5.83 -17.72 -2.38
N ALA A 422 5.40 -16.46 -2.32
CA ALA A 422 6.26 -15.35 -2.70
C ALA A 422 7.54 -15.28 -1.83
N ALA A 423 7.42 -15.50 -0.51
CA ALA A 423 8.57 -15.55 0.41
C ALA A 423 9.50 -16.71 0.09
N ILE A 424 8.96 -17.93 -0.09
CA ILE A 424 9.75 -19.14 -0.40
C ILE A 424 10.47 -18.97 -1.74
N ALA A 425 9.77 -18.49 -2.76
CA ALA A 425 10.35 -18.25 -4.08
C ALA A 425 11.48 -17.21 -4.02
N ASN A 426 11.27 -16.09 -3.31
CA ASN A 426 12.30 -15.08 -3.11
C ASN A 426 13.54 -15.67 -2.40
N VAL A 427 13.35 -16.43 -1.31
CA VAL A 427 14.45 -17.10 -0.57
C VAL A 427 15.19 -18.07 -1.47
N TYR A 428 14.47 -18.88 -2.25
CA TYR A 428 15.09 -19.82 -3.19
C TYR A 428 15.94 -19.10 -4.25
N ILE A 429 15.45 -18.01 -4.81
CA ILE A 429 16.21 -17.24 -5.81
C ILE A 429 17.44 -16.58 -5.16
N LEU A 430 17.31 -16.05 -3.93
CA LEU A 430 18.45 -15.53 -3.18
C LEU A 430 19.50 -16.61 -2.91
N TYR A 431 19.08 -17.82 -2.52
CA TYR A 431 19.99 -18.95 -2.39
C TYR A 431 20.72 -19.26 -3.69
N ARG A 432 20.04 -19.28 -4.82
CA ARG A 432 20.63 -19.56 -6.15
C ARG A 432 21.59 -18.46 -6.61
N SER A 433 21.32 -17.21 -6.30
CA SER A 433 22.12 -16.06 -6.78
C SER A 433 23.28 -15.69 -5.87
N THR A 434 23.18 -15.95 -4.56
CA THR A 434 24.20 -15.54 -3.60
C THR A 434 24.70 -16.69 -2.71
N SER A 435 24.17 -17.91 -2.83
CA SER A 435 24.41 -19.04 -1.91
C SER A 435 24.01 -18.75 -0.45
N PHE A 436 23.13 -17.74 -0.23
CA PHE A 436 22.65 -17.39 1.09
C PHE A 436 21.75 -18.48 1.68
N GLN A 437 22.00 -18.86 2.93
CA GLN A 437 21.20 -19.86 3.64
C GLN A 437 20.45 -19.26 4.82
N VAL A 438 19.17 -19.60 4.92
CA VAL A 438 18.32 -19.24 6.06
C VAL A 438 18.56 -20.21 7.21
N SER A 439 18.75 -19.69 8.42
CA SER A 439 18.93 -20.50 9.63
C SER A 439 17.58 -20.95 10.21
N PHE A 440 17.16 -22.16 9.87
CA PHE A 440 15.93 -22.76 10.44
C PHE A 440 16.03 -22.99 11.96
N ILE A 441 17.24 -23.18 12.48
CA ILE A 441 17.48 -23.33 13.92
C ILE A 441 17.12 -22.05 14.68
N GLU A 442 17.51 -20.89 14.14
CA GLU A 442 17.15 -19.60 14.74
C GLU A 442 15.63 -19.37 14.71
N ILE A 443 14.98 -19.68 13.61
CA ILE A 443 13.50 -19.59 13.48
C ILE A 443 12.84 -20.50 14.52
N GLY A 444 13.29 -21.74 14.65
CA GLY A 444 12.77 -22.70 15.63
C GLY A 444 12.93 -22.22 17.08
N LYS A 445 14.07 -21.63 17.42
CA LYS A 445 14.32 -21.07 18.77
C LYS A 445 13.37 -19.91 19.07
N ILE A 446 13.18 -18.98 18.12
CA ILE A 446 12.29 -17.84 18.30
C ILE A 446 10.83 -18.31 18.42
N LEU A 447 10.42 -19.26 17.58
CA LEU A 447 9.06 -19.83 17.61
C LEU A 447 8.80 -20.54 18.96
N PHE A 448 9.73 -21.36 19.42
CA PHE A 448 9.60 -22.04 20.71
C PHE A 448 9.51 -21.03 21.87
N SER A 449 10.37 -20.02 21.89
CA SER A 449 10.33 -18.97 22.91
C SER A 449 9.01 -18.19 22.87
N SER A 450 8.45 -17.96 21.68
CA SER A 450 7.19 -17.26 21.51
C SER A 450 5.97 -18.08 21.94
N LEU A 451 6.03 -19.40 21.81
CA LEU A 451 5.00 -20.32 22.31
C LEU A 451 5.05 -20.51 23.83
N ALA A 452 6.22 -20.27 24.44
CA ALA A 452 6.39 -20.34 25.89
C ALA A 452 5.97 -19.06 26.62
N MET A 453 5.72 -17.96 25.88
CA MET A 453 5.15 -16.71 26.42
C MET A 453 3.64 -16.82 26.60
#